data_3979cade9a6e6e5fcfff8127417f87c3
#
_entry.id   3979cade9a6e6e5fcfff8127417f87c3
#
_cell.length_a   1.000
_cell.length_b   1.000
_cell.length_c   1.000
_cell.angle_alpha   90.00
_cell.angle_beta   90.00
_cell.angle_gamma   90.00
#
_symmetry.space_group_name_H-M   'P 1'
#
loop_
_entity.id
_entity.type
_entity.pdbx_description
1 polymer ?
#
loop_
_entity_poly.entity_id
_entity_poly.type
_entity_poly.pdbx_seq_one_letter_code
_entity_poly.pdbx_strand_id
1 'polypeptide(L)'
;MIREALRIGVFVCDCGSNIAGTVNTEAVREYAETLPNVVLSIRNKYTCADPGQQEIQRSIYENNLNRVVVASCSPTSYESIFRQCIQGAGLNRYLLEMANIREHCSWVTTDPAAATQKAKDIVRVAVARAKWLYPQDEEHIPVTDAALVIGGGVAGIQAALDIADAGHKVYLVEKKEKGNSVWKSNLNWIASILN
;
A
#
# COMPACT_ATOMS: atom_id res chain seq x y z
N MET A 1 -5.39 -10.59 30.24
CA MET A 1 -5.75 -9.63 29.17
C MET A 1 -7.13 -10.03 28.63
N ILE A 2 -8.13 -9.21 28.84
CA ILE A 2 -9.46 -9.41 28.24
C ILE A 2 -9.25 -9.15 26.75
N ARG A 3 -9.38 -10.17 25.91
CA ARG A 3 -9.32 -9.98 24.45
C ARG A 3 -10.57 -9.22 24.07
N GLU A 4 -10.39 -8.00 23.62
CA GLU A 4 -11.46 -7.21 23.02
C GLU A 4 -12.15 -8.01 21.91
N ALA A 5 -13.48 -7.99 21.89
CA ALA A 5 -14.24 -8.70 20.87
C ALA A 5 -13.89 -8.15 19.49
N LEU A 6 -13.54 -9.03 18.56
CA LEU A 6 -13.20 -8.62 17.20
C LEU A 6 -14.43 -8.06 16.47
N ARG A 7 -14.26 -6.88 15.89
CA ARG A 7 -15.27 -6.15 15.12
C ARG A 7 -14.66 -5.70 13.79
N ILE A 8 -14.89 -6.51 12.75
CA ILE A 8 -14.28 -6.35 11.43
C ILE A 8 -15.27 -5.64 10.50
N GLY A 9 -14.84 -4.53 9.89
CA GLY A 9 -15.53 -3.91 8.77
C GLY A 9 -14.91 -4.36 7.45
N VAL A 10 -15.73 -4.76 6.48
CA VAL A 10 -15.29 -5.15 5.14
C VAL A 10 -15.80 -4.13 4.12
N PHE A 11 -14.90 -3.56 3.32
CA PHE A 11 -15.21 -2.58 2.29
C PHE A 11 -14.86 -3.13 0.91
N VAL A 12 -15.89 -3.39 0.10
CA VAL A 12 -15.77 -4.00 -1.23
C VAL A 12 -15.82 -2.91 -2.29
N CYS A 13 -14.77 -2.80 -3.10
CA CYS A 13 -14.63 -1.79 -4.14
C CYS A 13 -15.06 -2.33 -5.51
N ASP A 14 -15.87 -1.55 -6.24
CA ASP A 14 -16.18 -1.84 -7.64
C ASP A 14 -15.01 -1.50 -8.57
N CYS A 15 -14.19 -0.54 -8.19
CA CYS A 15 -13.14 0.06 -9.02
C CYS A 15 -13.66 0.45 -10.42
N GLY A 16 -14.84 1.07 -10.47
CA GLY A 16 -15.61 1.24 -11.69
C GLY A 16 -15.93 -0.11 -12.35
N SER A 17 -15.52 -0.27 -13.62
CA SER A 17 -15.67 -1.54 -14.35
C SER A 17 -14.51 -2.52 -14.16
N ASN A 18 -13.40 -2.11 -13.52
CA ASN A 18 -12.21 -2.95 -13.41
C ASN A 18 -12.41 -4.18 -12.51
N ILE A 19 -13.28 -4.08 -11.51
CA ILE A 19 -13.68 -5.20 -10.66
C ILE A 19 -15.11 -5.60 -10.99
N ALA A 20 -16.06 -4.65 -10.90
CA ALA A 20 -17.48 -4.93 -11.07
C ALA A 20 -17.88 -5.35 -12.50
N GLY A 21 -17.00 -5.14 -13.49
CA GLY A 21 -17.22 -5.65 -14.85
C GLY A 21 -17.14 -7.18 -14.98
N THR A 22 -16.49 -7.85 -14.03
CA THR A 22 -16.31 -9.32 -14.02
C THR A 22 -16.79 -9.94 -12.72
N VAL A 23 -16.55 -9.29 -11.57
CA VAL A 23 -16.94 -9.77 -10.24
C VAL A 23 -18.27 -9.17 -9.83
N ASN A 24 -19.20 -9.98 -9.38
CA ASN A 24 -20.40 -9.50 -8.70
C ASN A 24 -20.04 -9.04 -7.29
N THR A 25 -19.66 -7.75 -7.18
CA THR A 25 -19.20 -7.14 -5.93
C THR A 25 -20.29 -7.08 -4.85
N GLU A 26 -21.57 -7.05 -5.24
CA GLU A 26 -22.67 -7.15 -4.29
C GLU A 26 -22.73 -8.53 -3.64
N ALA A 27 -22.63 -9.59 -4.44
CA ALA A 27 -22.57 -10.94 -3.90
C ALA A 27 -21.33 -11.20 -3.03
N VAL A 28 -20.23 -10.49 -3.26
CA VAL A 28 -19.04 -10.52 -2.39
C VAL A 28 -19.33 -9.79 -1.08
N ARG A 29 -19.98 -8.63 -1.11
CA ARG A 29 -20.40 -7.86 0.06
C ARG A 29 -21.33 -8.70 0.95
N GLU A 30 -22.38 -9.28 0.37
CA GLU A 30 -23.34 -10.14 1.10
C GLU A 30 -22.63 -11.34 1.74
N TYR A 31 -21.73 -11.97 1.00
CA TYR A 31 -20.95 -13.09 1.52
C TYR A 31 -20.06 -12.65 2.70
N ALA A 32 -19.43 -11.48 2.61
CA ALA A 32 -18.58 -10.96 3.68
C ALA A 32 -19.34 -10.77 5.00
N GLU A 33 -20.62 -10.38 4.95
CA GLU A 33 -21.48 -10.25 6.14
C GLU A 33 -21.68 -11.58 6.89
N THR A 34 -21.56 -12.70 6.19
CA THR A 34 -21.72 -14.03 6.81
C THR A 34 -20.45 -14.52 7.53
N LEU A 35 -19.33 -13.81 7.35
CA LEU A 35 -18.06 -14.25 7.90
C LEU A 35 -17.94 -13.94 9.40
N PRO A 36 -17.26 -14.79 10.18
CA PRO A 36 -17.12 -14.60 11.62
C PRO A 36 -16.43 -13.27 11.98
N ASN A 37 -17.00 -12.54 12.94
CA ASN A 37 -16.56 -11.25 13.47
C ASN A 37 -16.69 -10.08 12.47
N VAL A 38 -17.24 -10.27 11.30
CA VAL A 38 -17.65 -9.19 10.43
C VAL A 38 -18.95 -8.61 11.00
N VAL A 39 -18.92 -7.33 11.33
CA VAL A 39 -20.08 -6.59 11.87
C VAL A 39 -20.68 -5.64 10.85
N LEU A 40 -19.94 -5.38 9.77
CA LEU A 40 -20.32 -4.48 8.70
C LEU A 40 -19.67 -4.90 7.40
N SER A 41 -20.41 -4.89 6.29
CA SER A 41 -19.85 -4.98 4.95
C SER A 41 -20.52 -3.94 4.03
N ILE A 42 -19.69 -3.11 3.40
CA ILE A 42 -20.14 -2.01 2.52
C ILE A 42 -19.51 -2.16 1.14
N ARG A 43 -20.32 -1.88 0.12
CA ARG A 43 -19.85 -1.78 -1.26
C ARG A 43 -19.69 -0.31 -1.66
N ASN A 44 -18.56 0.03 -2.26
CA ASN A 44 -18.28 1.36 -2.77
C ASN A 44 -17.87 1.31 -4.24
N LYS A 45 -18.24 2.35 -4.99
CA LYS A 45 -17.81 2.47 -6.39
C LYS A 45 -16.30 2.69 -6.49
N TYR A 46 -15.75 3.53 -5.61
CA TYR A 46 -14.32 3.87 -5.51
C TYR A 46 -13.94 4.05 -4.03
N THR A 47 -13.51 2.98 -3.40
CA THR A 47 -13.17 3.01 -1.96
C THR A 47 -11.95 3.90 -1.67
N CYS A 48 -11.01 4.04 -2.62
CA CYS A 48 -9.82 4.88 -2.48
C CYS A 48 -10.07 6.38 -2.66
N ALA A 49 -11.23 6.78 -3.21
CA ALA A 49 -11.61 8.18 -3.33
C ALA A 49 -12.10 8.75 -1.99
N ASP A 50 -12.10 10.08 -1.86
CA ASP A 50 -12.50 10.77 -0.63
C ASP A 50 -13.82 10.29 -0.04
N PRO A 51 -14.93 10.12 -0.81
CA PRO A 51 -16.17 9.61 -0.25
C PRO A 51 -16.05 8.19 0.32
N GLY A 52 -15.25 7.32 -0.32
CA GLY A 52 -15.03 5.96 0.15
C GLY A 52 -14.19 5.93 1.43
N GLN A 53 -13.18 6.79 1.54
CA GLN A 53 -12.36 6.93 2.74
C GLN A 53 -13.19 7.50 3.91
N GLN A 54 -14.00 8.52 3.66
CA GLN A 54 -14.92 9.08 4.67
C GLN A 54 -15.92 8.04 5.17
N GLU A 55 -16.42 7.16 4.28
CA GLU A 55 -17.27 6.04 4.64
C GLU A 55 -16.57 5.06 5.57
N ILE A 56 -15.30 4.71 5.29
CA ILE A 56 -14.48 3.87 6.18
C ILE A 56 -14.34 4.52 7.55
N GLN A 57 -13.96 5.79 7.59
CA GLN A 57 -13.75 6.52 8.84
C GLN A 57 -15.04 6.61 9.67
N ARG A 58 -16.15 6.98 9.04
CA ARG A 58 -17.47 7.01 9.69
C ARG A 58 -17.84 5.65 10.28
N SER A 59 -17.65 4.59 9.47
CA SER A 59 -17.99 3.22 9.88
C SER A 59 -17.16 2.73 11.07
N ILE A 60 -15.88 3.15 11.16
CA ILE A 60 -15.03 2.82 12.32
C ILE A 60 -15.65 3.37 13.60
N TYR A 61 -16.09 4.63 13.61
CA TYR A 61 -16.70 5.26 14.78
C TYR A 61 -18.08 4.68 15.11
N GLU A 62 -18.96 4.63 14.12
CA GLU A 62 -20.37 4.23 14.33
C GLU A 62 -20.49 2.77 14.77
N ASN A 63 -19.63 1.90 14.27
CA ASN A 63 -19.68 0.47 14.55
C ASN A 63 -18.58 -0.03 15.48
N ASN A 64 -17.77 0.86 16.06
CA ASN A 64 -16.64 0.51 16.93
C ASN A 64 -15.75 -0.59 16.28
N LEU A 65 -15.38 -0.37 15.02
CA LEU A 65 -14.54 -1.33 14.31
C LEU A 65 -13.13 -1.32 14.90
N ASN A 66 -12.55 -2.50 15.07
CA ASN A 66 -11.17 -2.64 15.51
C ASN A 66 -10.30 -3.41 14.51
N ARG A 67 -10.85 -3.78 13.36
CA ARG A 67 -10.15 -4.28 12.17
C ARG A 67 -10.87 -3.79 10.93
N VAL A 68 -10.09 -3.49 9.90
CA VAL A 68 -10.62 -3.08 8.59
C VAL A 68 -10.07 -3.99 7.51
N VAL A 69 -10.95 -4.49 6.66
CA VAL A 69 -10.60 -5.25 5.45
C VAL A 69 -11.08 -4.45 4.23
N VAL A 70 -10.17 -4.15 3.31
CA VAL A 70 -10.49 -3.48 2.05
C VAL A 70 -10.29 -4.45 0.90
N ALA A 71 -11.39 -4.89 0.30
CA ALA A 71 -11.39 -5.74 -0.89
C ALA A 71 -11.38 -4.86 -2.15
N SER A 72 -10.22 -4.64 -2.74
CA SER A 72 -10.01 -3.70 -3.83
C SER A 72 -8.85 -4.10 -4.74
N CYS A 73 -8.11 -3.12 -5.23
CA CYS A 73 -6.90 -3.28 -6.04
C CYS A 73 -5.67 -3.64 -5.20
N SER A 74 -4.50 -3.64 -5.85
CA SER A 74 -3.23 -4.04 -5.24
C SER A 74 -2.85 -3.21 -4.00
N PRO A 75 -2.45 -3.88 -2.90
CA PRO A 75 -1.85 -3.22 -1.74
C PRO A 75 -0.65 -2.34 -2.10
N THR A 76 0.19 -2.77 -3.05
CA THR A 76 1.38 -2.03 -3.50
C THR A 76 1.08 -0.58 -3.89
N SER A 77 -0.12 -0.33 -4.44
CA SER A 77 -0.50 1.01 -4.90
C SER A 77 -1.28 1.81 -3.86
N TYR A 78 -2.04 1.17 -2.99
CA TYR A 78 -3.07 1.86 -2.19
C TYR A 78 -3.04 1.55 -0.70
N GLU A 79 -2.17 0.67 -0.22
CA GLU A 79 -2.10 0.34 1.20
C GLU A 79 -1.80 1.56 2.08
N SER A 80 -0.88 2.41 1.64
CA SER A 80 -0.51 3.64 2.36
C SER A 80 -1.70 4.58 2.55
N ILE A 81 -2.54 4.72 1.52
CA ILE A 81 -3.74 5.57 1.55
C ILE A 81 -4.74 5.03 2.59
N PHE A 82 -5.03 3.73 2.55
CA PHE A 82 -5.97 3.14 3.49
C PHE A 82 -5.43 3.09 4.92
N ARG A 83 -4.11 2.90 5.10
CA ARG A 83 -3.46 3.01 6.42
C ARG A 83 -3.60 4.41 7.01
N GLN A 84 -3.40 5.46 6.21
CA GLN A 84 -3.63 6.83 6.63
C GLN A 84 -5.11 7.11 6.91
N CYS A 85 -6.01 6.57 6.09
CA CYS A 85 -7.45 6.69 6.27
C CYS A 85 -7.90 6.16 7.64
N ILE A 86 -7.55 4.91 7.99
CA ILE A 86 -7.95 4.32 9.27
C ILE A 86 -7.25 4.98 10.46
N GLN A 87 -6.01 5.44 10.29
CA GLN A 87 -5.28 6.19 11.29
C GLN A 87 -5.95 7.53 11.58
N GLY A 88 -6.45 8.21 10.56
CA GLY A 88 -7.26 9.44 10.71
C GLY A 88 -8.55 9.23 11.51
N ALA A 89 -9.07 8.00 11.58
CA ALA A 89 -10.18 7.59 12.41
C ALA A 89 -9.76 7.07 13.80
N GLY A 90 -8.48 7.25 14.20
CA GLY A 90 -7.97 6.82 15.50
C GLY A 90 -7.68 5.33 15.65
N LEU A 91 -7.80 4.56 14.58
CA LEU A 91 -7.43 3.14 14.58
C LEU A 91 -5.93 2.99 14.24
N ASN A 92 -5.22 2.07 14.93
CA ASN A 92 -3.83 1.80 14.59
C ASN A 92 -3.70 1.38 13.11
N ARG A 93 -2.81 2.01 12.36
CA ARG A 93 -2.66 1.85 10.90
C ARG A 93 -2.32 0.41 10.45
N TYR A 94 -1.84 -0.44 11.35
CA TYR A 94 -1.50 -1.84 11.09
C TYR A 94 -2.67 -2.81 11.30
N LEU A 95 -3.85 -2.29 11.67
CA LEU A 95 -5.09 -3.07 11.79
C LEU A 95 -5.92 -3.10 10.50
N LEU A 96 -5.23 -2.87 9.37
CA LEU A 96 -5.74 -2.96 8.01
C LEU A 96 -5.28 -4.26 7.35
N GLU A 97 -6.19 -4.93 6.66
CA GLU A 97 -5.89 -6.02 5.71
C GLU A 97 -6.45 -5.67 4.34
N MET A 98 -5.71 -5.94 3.28
CA MET A 98 -6.17 -5.72 1.91
C MET A 98 -6.35 -7.03 1.15
N ALA A 99 -7.52 -7.18 0.56
CA ALA A 99 -7.89 -8.30 -0.30
C ALA A 99 -7.80 -7.85 -1.77
N ASN A 100 -6.78 -8.30 -2.51
CA ASN A 100 -6.63 -7.94 -3.92
C ASN A 100 -7.59 -8.73 -4.80
N ILE A 101 -8.75 -8.13 -5.10
CA ILE A 101 -9.78 -8.71 -5.97
C ILE A 101 -9.76 -8.13 -7.39
N ARG A 102 -8.78 -7.30 -7.73
CA ARG A 102 -8.54 -6.78 -9.08
C ARG A 102 -7.46 -7.57 -9.79
N GLU A 103 -6.20 -7.33 -9.47
CA GLU A 103 -5.05 -7.94 -10.15
C GLU A 103 -4.99 -9.46 -9.96
N HIS A 104 -5.39 -9.96 -8.78
CA HIS A 104 -5.40 -11.38 -8.47
C HIS A 104 -6.71 -12.09 -8.84
N CYS A 105 -7.75 -11.35 -9.24
CA CYS A 105 -9.08 -11.90 -9.51
C CYS A 105 -9.69 -11.41 -10.83
N SER A 106 -10.27 -10.22 -10.86
CA SER A 106 -11.05 -9.74 -12.01
C SER A 106 -10.24 -9.62 -13.31
N TRP A 107 -8.96 -9.32 -13.24
CA TRP A 107 -8.09 -9.21 -14.41
C TRP A 107 -7.56 -10.53 -14.95
N VAL A 108 -7.58 -11.59 -14.15
CA VAL A 108 -7.00 -12.89 -14.50
C VAL A 108 -8.03 -14.04 -14.56
N THR A 109 -9.29 -13.72 -14.32
CA THR A 109 -10.38 -14.69 -14.33
C THR A 109 -11.53 -14.13 -15.15
N THR A 110 -11.71 -14.65 -16.35
CA THR A 110 -12.66 -14.11 -17.34
C THR A 110 -14.10 -14.55 -17.12
N ASP A 111 -14.32 -15.75 -16.54
CA ASP A 111 -15.66 -16.23 -16.21
C ASP A 111 -16.21 -15.51 -14.97
N PRO A 112 -17.34 -14.79 -15.07
CA PRO A 112 -17.87 -14.00 -13.97
C PRO A 112 -18.25 -14.82 -12.72
N ALA A 113 -18.73 -16.04 -12.90
CA ALA A 113 -19.12 -16.89 -11.78
C ALA A 113 -17.87 -17.37 -11.01
N ALA A 114 -16.86 -17.83 -11.72
CA ALA A 114 -15.58 -18.24 -11.15
C ALA A 114 -14.85 -17.04 -10.51
N ALA A 115 -14.85 -15.86 -11.15
CA ALA A 115 -14.28 -14.64 -10.61
C ALA A 115 -14.96 -14.22 -9.31
N THR A 116 -16.29 -14.24 -9.28
CA THR A 116 -17.05 -13.92 -8.07
C THR A 116 -16.76 -14.90 -6.93
N GLN A 117 -16.68 -16.19 -7.22
CA GLN A 117 -16.33 -17.19 -6.21
C GLN A 117 -14.89 -16.98 -5.68
N LYS A 118 -13.95 -16.74 -6.59
CA LYS A 118 -12.56 -16.45 -6.23
C LYS A 118 -12.44 -15.19 -5.37
N ALA A 119 -13.19 -14.13 -5.68
CA ALA A 119 -13.22 -12.92 -4.87
C ALA A 119 -13.74 -13.19 -3.44
N LYS A 120 -14.79 -14.01 -3.30
CA LYS A 120 -15.28 -14.46 -1.98
C LYS A 120 -14.21 -15.21 -1.21
N ASP A 121 -13.46 -16.10 -1.86
CA ASP A 121 -12.38 -16.85 -1.21
C ASP A 121 -11.23 -15.93 -0.76
N ILE A 122 -10.85 -14.97 -1.59
CA ILE A 122 -9.82 -13.96 -1.24
C ILE A 122 -10.28 -13.14 -0.03
N VAL A 123 -11.53 -12.66 -0.02
CA VAL A 123 -12.09 -11.91 1.12
C VAL A 123 -12.16 -12.76 2.38
N ARG A 124 -12.56 -14.02 2.27
CA ARG A 124 -12.57 -14.96 3.41
C ARG A 124 -11.17 -15.12 4.03
N VAL A 125 -10.14 -15.25 3.20
CA VAL A 125 -8.75 -15.33 3.65
C VAL A 125 -8.32 -14.03 4.33
N ALA A 126 -8.64 -12.87 3.75
CA ALA A 126 -8.32 -11.58 4.32
C ALA A 126 -9.00 -11.36 5.68
N VAL A 127 -10.28 -11.70 5.82
CA VAL A 127 -11.00 -11.65 7.10
C VAL A 127 -10.36 -12.59 8.13
N ALA A 128 -9.94 -13.79 7.70
CA ALA A 128 -9.25 -14.73 8.59
C ALA A 128 -7.90 -14.18 9.07
N ARG A 129 -7.13 -13.50 8.19
CA ARG A 129 -5.86 -12.83 8.55
C ARG A 129 -6.09 -11.63 9.46
N ALA A 130 -7.12 -10.82 9.21
CA ALA A 130 -7.43 -9.64 10.01
C ALA A 130 -7.57 -9.93 11.50
N LYS A 131 -7.98 -11.14 11.89
CA LYS A 131 -8.08 -11.60 13.28
C LYS A 131 -6.72 -11.65 14.01
N TRP A 132 -5.64 -11.80 13.27
CA TRP A 132 -4.29 -11.94 13.78
C TRP A 132 -3.46 -10.65 13.71
N LEU A 133 -4.06 -9.57 13.22
CA LEU A 133 -3.41 -8.26 13.24
C LEU A 133 -3.35 -7.73 14.68
N TYR A 134 -2.20 -7.16 15.02
CA TYR A 134 -1.96 -6.49 16.30
C TYR A 134 -1.56 -5.04 16.03
N PRO A 135 -1.95 -4.11 16.93
CA PRO A 135 -1.40 -2.75 16.89
C PRO A 135 0.12 -2.81 16.95
N GLN A 136 0.77 -1.99 16.16
CA GLN A 136 2.22 -1.86 16.17
C GLN A 136 2.58 -0.38 16.37
N ASP A 137 3.65 -0.15 17.11
CA ASP A 137 4.24 1.16 17.28
C ASP A 137 5.34 1.36 16.22
N GLU A 138 5.43 2.57 15.70
CA GLU A 138 6.50 2.94 14.75
C GLU A 138 7.73 3.36 15.53
N GLU A 139 8.85 2.73 15.25
CA GLU A 139 10.14 3.11 15.79
C GLU A 139 10.88 4.00 14.78
N HIS A 140 11.28 5.20 15.22
CA HIS A 140 12.07 6.12 14.42
C HIS A 140 13.56 5.88 14.65
N ILE A 141 14.20 5.30 13.64
CA ILE A 141 15.64 5.07 13.67
C ILE A 141 16.32 6.23 12.92
N PRO A 142 17.29 6.93 13.56
CA PRO A 142 18.04 7.99 12.88
C PRO A 142 18.85 7.39 11.73
N VAL A 143 18.77 8.01 10.56
CA VAL A 143 19.56 7.62 9.39
C VAL A 143 20.51 8.75 9.01
N THR A 144 21.66 8.39 8.44
CA THR A 144 22.55 9.38 7.83
C THR A 144 21.93 9.86 6.53
N ASP A 145 21.65 11.16 6.43
CA ASP A 145 21.11 11.79 5.23
C ASP A 145 22.20 11.92 4.16
N ALA A 146 22.56 10.80 3.55
CA ALA A 146 23.55 10.72 2.50
C ALA A 146 23.26 9.57 1.55
N ALA A 147 23.58 9.75 0.27
CA ALA A 147 23.43 8.76 -0.78
C ALA A 147 24.80 8.22 -1.23
N LEU A 148 24.86 6.94 -1.55
CA LEU A 148 25.99 6.30 -2.21
C LEU A 148 25.63 5.95 -3.64
N VAL A 149 26.32 6.55 -4.60
CA VAL A 149 26.21 6.23 -6.03
C VAL A 149 27.40 5.38 -6.44
N ILE A 150 27.16 4.17 -6.93
CA ILE A 150 28.21 3.25 -7.37
C ILE A 150 28.25 3.25 -8.90
N GLY A 151 29.38 3.70 -9.44
CA GLY A 151 29.61 3.80 -10.87
C GLY A 151 29.59 5.26 -11.35
N GLY A 152 30.73 5.68 -11.90
CA GLY A 152 30.96 7.04 -12.38
C GLY A 152 30.74 7.19 -13.89
N GLY A 153 29.85 6.42 -14.48
CA GLY A 153 29.34 6.64 -15.84
C GLY A 153 28.38 7.81 -15.92
N VAL A 154 27.92 8.15 -17.12
CA VAL A 154 27.01 9.28 -17.34
C VAL A 154 25.76 9.24 -16.46
N ALA A 155 25.17 8.07 -16.30
CA ALA A 155 23.97 7.89 -15.45
C ALA A 155 24.29 8.10 -13.96
N GLY A 156 25.42 7.56 -13.47
CA GLY A 156 25.81 7.74 -12.07
C GLY A 156 26.18 9.19 -11.74
N ILE A 157 26.84 9.89 -12.66
CA ILE A 157 27.14 11.32 -12.49
C ILE A 157 25.84 12.12 -12.42
N GLN A 158 24.92 11.90 -13.36
CA GLN A 158 23.67 12.62 -13.39
C GLN A 158 22.86 12.36 -12.12
N ALA A 159 22.73 11.11 -11.71
CA ALA A 159 22.04 10.76 -10.46
C ALA A 159 22.70 11.43 -9.23
N ALA A 160 24.03 11.44 -9.17
CA ALA A 160 24.73 12.09 -8.07
C ALA A 160 24.50 13.62 -8.04
N LEU A 161 24.46 14.27 -9.20
CA LEU A 161 24.17 15.69 -9.30
C LEU A 161 22.72 15.98 -8.90
N ASP A 162 21.75 15.24 -9.39
CA ASP A 162 20.33 15.44 -9.09
C ASP A 162 20.05 15.27 -7.58
N ILE A 163 20.69 14.29 -6.94
CA ILE A 163 20.58 14.09 -5.48
C ILE A 163 21.25 15.22 -4.70
N ALA A 164 22.43 15.68 -5.16
CA ALA A 164 23.13 16.80 -4.52
C ALA A 164 22.35 18.11 -4.67
N ASP A 165 21.77 18.36 -5.84
CA ASP A 165 20.92 19.54 -6.09
C ASP A 165 19.64 19.51 -5.25
N ALA A 166 19.15 18.32 -4.87
CA ALA A 166 18.07 18.13 -3.90
C ALA A 166 18.51 18.41 -2.44
N GLY A 167 19.78 18.71 -2.18
CA GLY A 167 20.32 19.10 -0.87
C GLY A 167 20.87 17.95 -0.04
N HIS A 168 20.99 16.74 -0.59
CA HIS A 168 21.53 15.58 0.12
C HIS A 168 23.01 15.37 -0.15
N LYS A 169 23.76 14.94 0.86
CA LYS A 169 25.17 14.58 0.68
C LYS A 169 25.31 13.33 -0.20
N VAL A 170 26.21 13.37 -1.19
CA VAL A 170 26.42 12.25 -2.11
C VAL A 170 27.87 11.78 -2.10
N TYR A 171 28.03 10.46 -2.04
CA TYR A 171 29.31 9.78 -2.25
C TYR A 171 29.23 9.04 -3.58
N LEU A 172 30.07 9.46 -4.55
CA LEU A 172 30.19 8.78 -5.84
C LEU A 172 31.46 7.93 -5.85
N VAL A 173 31.32 6.63 -6.10
CA VAL A 173 32.43 5.67 -6.14
C VAL A 173 32.56 5.10 -7.55
N GLU A 174 33.80 5.13 -8.09
CA GLU A 174 34.13 4.57 -9.40
C GLU A 174 35.30 3.58 -9.27
N LYS A 175 35.16 2.43 -9.93
CA LYS A 175 36.17 1.36 -9.91
C LYS A 175 37.41 1.68 -10.75
N LYS A 176 37.26 2.45 -11.84
CA LYS A 176 38.35 2.79 -12.75
C LYS A 176 39.11 4.03 -12.27
N GLU A 177 40.44 3.97 -12.32
CA GLU A 177 41.29 5.13 -12.03
C GLU A 177 41.06 6.27 -13.03
N LYS A 178 41.30 7.52 -12.52
CA LYS A 178 41.24 8.75 -13.32
C LYS A 178 42.11 8.61 -14.58
N GLY A 179 41.50 8.64 -15.77
CA GLY A 179 42.27 8.72 -17.02
C GLY A 179 41.63 8.10 -18.25
N ASN A 180 40.73 7.13 -18.10
CA ASN A 180 40.16 6.36 -19.20
C ASN A 180 38.65 6.50 -19.41
N SER A 181 38.03 7.49 -18.82
CA SER A 181 36.58 7.72 -18.96
C SER A 181 36.28 9.17 -19.35
N VAL A 182 35.06 9.43 -19.73
CA VAL A 182 34.40 10.71 -20.11
C VAL A 182 34.71 11.92 -19.18
N TRP A 183 35.49 11.70 -18.13
CA TRP A 183 35.76 12.55 -16.96
C TRP A 183 36.71 13.70 -17.16
N LYS A 184 37.35 13.85 -18.33
CA LYS A 184 38.42 14.85 -18.49
C LYS A 184 37.99 16.31 -18.42
N SER A 185 36.68 16.60 -18.44
CA SER A 185 36.20 17.99 -18.50
C SER A 185 35.52 18.56 -17.25
N ASN A 186 35.16 17.74 -16.23
CA ASN A 186 34.35 18.21 -15.12
C ASN A 186 34.83 17.80 -13.70
N LEU A 187 36.12 17.57 -13.55
CA LEU A 187 36.75 17.09 -12.30
C LEU A 187 36.59 18.00 -11.09
N ASN A 188 36.43 19.29 -11.28
CA ASN A 188 36.29 20.26 -10.18
C ASN A 188 34.93 20.12 -9.45
N TRP A 189 33.94 19.57 -10.08
CA TRP A 189 32.60 19.39 -9.51
C TRP A 189 32.52 18.16 -8.58
N ILE A 190 33.19 17.08 -8.94
CA ILE A 190 33.10 15.84 -8.17
C ILE A 190 33.92 15.90 -6.88
N ALA A 191 35.03 16.64 -6.89
CA ALA A 191 35.82 16.89 -5.68
C ALA A 191 35.06 17.73 -4.63
N SER A 192 34.10 18.57 -5.05
CA SER A 192 33.24 19.34 -4.14
C SER A 192 32.07 18.57 -3.56
N ILE A 193 31.65 17.47 -4.21
CA ILE A 193 30.59 16.57 -3.73
C ILE A 193 31.16 15.56 -2.70
N LEU A 194 32.46 15.26 -2.76
CA LEU A 194 33.14 14.29 -1.88
C LEU A 194 33.70 14.90 -0.59
N ASN A 195 33.69 16.21 -0.44
CA ASN A 195 34.07 16.93 0.78
C ASN A 195 32.82 17.47 1.47
#